data_e1814e82ca77367581e98c01054824d2
#
_entry.id   e1814e82ca77367581e98c01054824d2
#
_cell.length_a   1.000
_cell.length_b   1.000
_cell.length_c   1.000
_cell.angle_alpha   90.00
_cell.angle_beta   90.00
_cell.angle_gamma   90.00
#
_symmetry.space_group_name_H-M   'P 1'
#
loop_
_entity.id
_entity.type
_entity.pdbx_description
1 polymer ?
#
loop_
_entity_poly.entity_id
_entity_poly.type
_entity_poly.pdbx_seq_one_letter_code
_entity_poly.pdbx_strand_id
1 'polypeptide(L)'
;VRLSGAITKMQNGQRMMAKPVGLYSLTDNVYLRIKSETAGSWLFIGVVNGKRREIGLGSARFVSKDEAREAGEKVRAQIRARQDPLTARAKALPAPTFAMMLDSYLAKEAHSWKGTGTEKQWRQQLSKHCAALMSMPVDQITTDTVLSVLKPIWKQSLGGTQRLRIETVLDHAKVKLKATHQLGDNPAAWDKHLEHMLAAPVIKGAKNFPSLPWAQANAFLNALGARKERAALALAFVMFTAGRANEACKARWSEIDLAAGIWTIPGDRMKAGVAHIVPLSRQAVALLTALPRNGEFVFSATKDPRKPINNKLMNELIERMGLAGQATPHGFRATFRNWANAQTRADGSKRFDGQDLEFCLAHKISDKVEAAYLTETATERRAIIMQAWADFATRASNVVQLRGVA
;
A
#
# COMPACT_ATOMS: atom_id res chain seq x y z
N VAL A 1 17.90 -14.38 -49.42
CA VAL A 1 18.45 -15.60 -50.02
C VAL A 1 17.30 -16.62 -50.08
N ARG A 2 17.05 -17.24 -51.28
CA ARG A 2 16.01 -18.26 -51.46
C ARG A 2 16.42 -19.56 -50.76
N LEU A 3 15.47 -20.29 -50.17
CA LEU A 3 15.65 -21.58 -49.59
C LEU A 3 15.66 -22.66 -50.74
N SER A 4 16.86 -23.02 -51.20
CA SER A 4 17.06 -24.17 -52.07
C SER A 4 17.85 -25.23 -51.32
N GLY A 5 17.36 -26.49 -51.35
CA GLY A 5 18.00 -27.63 -50.68
C GLY A 5 17.42 -27.97 -49.28
N ALA A 6 17.89 -29.05 -48.68
CA ALA A 6 17.46 -29.49 -47.36
C ALA A 6 17.80 -28.49 -46.26
N ILE A 7 16.80 -28.06 -45.50
CA ILE A 7 16.92 -27.07 -44.46
C ILE A 7 17.46 -27.69 -43.19
N THR A 8 17.17 -28.95 -42.96
CA THR A 8 17.55 -29.66 -41.75
C THR A 8 18.15 -31.03 -42.10
N LYS A 9 19.17 -31.44 -41.38
CA LYS A 9 19.70 -32.79 -41.36
C LYS A 9 19.25 -33.48 -40.08
N MET A 10 19.05 -34.79 -40.14
CA MET A 10 18.84 -35.62 -38.95
C MET A 10 20.21 -36.08 -38.43
N GLN A 11 20.51 -35.78 -37.16
CA GLN A 11 21.70 -36.25 -36.48
C GLN A 11 21.31 -36.63 -35.05
N ASN A 12 21.57 -37.89 -34.67
CA ASN A 12 21.19 -38.46 -33.37
C ASN A 12 19.71 -38.20 -32.97
N GLY A 13 18.78 -38.38 -33.96
CA GLY A 13 17.36 -38.15 -33.71
C GLY A 13 16.91 -36.68 -33.61
N GLN A 14 17.83 -35.72 -33.75
CA GLN A 14 17.52 -34.30 -33.71
C GLN A 14 17.66 -33.63 -35.08
N ARG A 15 16.76 -32.69 -35.38
CA ARG A 15 16.82 -31.84 -36.59
C ARG A 15 17.91 -30.79 -36.39
N MET A 16 18.97 -30.83 -37.21
CA MET A 16 20.04 -29.84 -37.24
C MET A 16 19.81 -28.88 -38.42
N MET A 17 20.23 -27.60 -38.25
CA MET A 17 20.16 -26.60 -39.32
C MET A 17 21.30 -26.82 -40.31
N ALA A 18 20.96 -27.06 -41.58
CA ALA A 18 21.94 -27.33 -42.66
C ALA A 18 22.53 -26.04 -43.28
N LYS A 19 22.14 -24.85 -42.81
CA LYS A 19 22.59 -23.55 -43.34
C LYS A 19 23.15 -22.68 -42.23
N PRO A 20 24.06 -21.73 -42.56
CA PRO A 20 24.61 -20.78 -41.61
C PRO A 20 23.55 -19.94 -40.93
N VAL A 21 23.93 -19.23 -39.83
CA VAL A 21 23.09 -18.23 -39.16
C VAL A 21 22.61 -17.20 -40.18
N GLY A 22 21.33 -16.91 -40.23
CA GLY A 22 20.76 -15.99 -41.21
C GLY A 22 19.25 -16.08 -41.34
N LEU A 23 18.70 -15.27 -42.24
CA LEU A 23 17.29 -15.22 -42.60
C LEU A 23 17.08 -15.73 -44.02
N TYR A 24 16.30 -16.79 -44.21
CA TYR A 24 16.09 -17.45 -45.47
C TYR A 24 14.62 -17.40 -45.86
N SER A 25 14.33 -16.95 -47.09
CA SER A 25 12.96 -16.94 -47.62
C SER A 25 12.49 -18.33 -48.01
N LEU A 26 11.34 -18.75 -47.56
CA LEU A 26 10.69 -20.01 -47.94
C LEU A 26 9.68 -19.76 -49.07
N THR A 27 8.72 -18.90 -48.82
CA THR A 27 7.73 -18.41 -49.81
C THR A 27 7.48 -16.92 -49.51
N ASP A 28 6.51 -16.31 -50.20
CA ASP A 28 6.13 -14.94 -49.95
C ASP A 28 5.80 -14.71 -48.49
N ASN A 29 6.55 -13.86 -47.84
CA ASN A 29 6.42 -13.43 -46.44
C ASN A 29 6.74 -14.53 -45.39
N VAL A 30 7.10 -15.76 -45.76
CA VAL A 30 7.50 -16.83 -44.83
C VAL A 30 9.01 -17.03 -44.90
N TYR A 31 9.65 -16.96 -43.74
CA TYR A 31 11.10 -17.02 -43.60
C TYR A 31 11.52 -18.02 -42.51
N LEU A 32 12.68 -18.64 -42.73
CA LEU A 32 13.41 -19.36 -41.70
C LEU A 32 14.52 -18.46 -41.14
N ARG A 33 14.47 -18.17 -39.86
CA ARG A 33 15.57 -17.51 -39.12
C ARG A 33 16.38 -18.60 -38.40
N ILE A 34 17.63 -18.77 -38.81
CA ILE A 34 18.59 -19.68 -38.16
C ILE A 34 19.46 -18.82 -37.21
N LYS A 35 19.47 -19.20 -35.93
CA LYS A 35 20.25 -18.57 -34.88
C LYS A 35 21.50 -19.37 -34.49
N SER A 36 21.46 -20.69 -34.66
CA SER A 36 22.57 -21.61 -34.46
C SER A 36 22.27 -22.93 -35.22
N GLU A 37 23.21 -23.87 -35.21
CA GLU A 37 23.02 -25.18 -35.82
C GLU A 37 21.83 -25.97 -35.29
N THR A 38 21.43 -25.69 -34.04
CA THR A 38 20.31 -26.37 -33.36
C THR A 38 19.07 -25.48 -33.19
N ALA A 39 19.16 -24.17 -33.48
CA ALA A 39 18.11 -23.18 -33.24
C ALA A 39 17.69 -22.46 -34.52
N GLY A 40 16.47 -22.75 -34.98
CA GLY A 40 15.81 -22.05 -36.06
C GLY A 40 14.34 -21.80 -35.76
N SER A 41 13.78 -20.75 -36.34
CA SER A 41 12.38 -20.36 -36.15
C SER A 41 11.76 -19.93 -37.47
N TRP A 42 10.55 -20.39 -37.73
CA TRP A 42 9.73 -19.91 -38.82
C TRP A 42 9.05 -18.61 -38.47
N LEU A 43 9.06 -17.67 -39.41
CA LEU A 43 8.52 -16.32 -39.23
C LEU A 43 7.70 -15.94 -40.46
N PHE A 44 6.59 -15.26 -40.23
CA PHE A 44 5.93 -14.48 -41.26
C PHE A 44 6.38 -13.02 -41.10
N ILE A 45 6.82 -12.37 -42.16
CA ILE A 45 7.25 -10.96 -42.16
C ILE A 45 6.40 -10.23 -43.19
N GLY A 46 5.55 -9.31 -42.71
CA GLY A 46 4.60 -8.58 -43.56
C GLY A 46 4.12 -7.29 -42.92
N VAL A 47 3.30 -6.54 -43.65
CA VAL A 47 2.69 -5.30 -43.16
C VAL A 47 1.34 -5.63 -42.54
N VAL A 48 1.18 -5.27 -41.26
CA VAL A 48 -0.05 -5.41 -40.48
C VAL A 48 -0.42 -4.04 -39.93
N ASN A 49 -1.61 -3.56 -40.25
CA ASN A 49 -2.07 -2.22 -39.84
C ASN A 49 -1.05 -1.08 -40.18
N GLY A 50 -0.50 -1.13 -41.40
CA GLY A 50 0.46 -0.12 -41.88
C GLY A 50 1.89 -0.24 -41.31
N LYS A 51 2.15 -1.22 -40.42
CA LYS A 51 3.47 -1.42 -39.80
C LYS A 51 4.05 -2.77 -40.18
N ARG A 52 5.34 -2.83 -40.51
CA ARG A 52 6.06 -4.07 -40.71
C ARG A 52 6.14 -4.84 -39.41
N ARG A 53 5.67 -6.10 -39.41
CA ARG A 53 5.63 -7.00 -38.26
C ARG A 53 6.27 -8.34 -38.57
N GLU A 54 6.90 -8.93 -37.55
CA GLU A 54 7.38 -10.30 -37.56
C GLU A 54 6.45 -11.15 -36.68
N ILE A 55 5.87 -12.20 -37.26
CA ILE A 55 4.96 -13.11 -36.58
C ILE A 55 5.60 -14.48 -36.53
N GLY A 56 5.82 -15.04 -35.32
CA GLY A 56 6.39 -16.38 -35.16
C GLY A 56 5.41 -17.47 -35.62
N LEU A 57 5.86 -18.37 -36.49
CA LEU A 57 5.11 -19.51 -36.96
C LEU A 57 5.52 -20.81 -36.27
N GLY A 58 6.54 -20.81 -35.44
CA GLY A 58 7.01 -21.95 -34.67
C GLY A 58 8.50 -22.22 -34.80
N SER A 59 8.99 -23.13 -33.95
CA SER A 59 10.39 -23.58 -34.02
C SER A 59 10.59 -24.55 -35.17
N ALA A 60 11.62 -24.37 -35.99
CA ALA A 60 11.98 -25.26 -37.10
C ALA A 60 12.37 -26.68 -36.61
N ARG A 61 12.57 -26.86 -35.32
CA ARG A 61 12.79 -28.16 -34.70
C ARG A 61 11.53 -29.02 -34.69
N PHE A 62 10.36 -28.40 -34.52
CA PHE A 62 9.07 -29.06 -34.33
C PHE A 62 8.10 -28.84 -35.51
N VAL A 63 8.24 -27.72 -36.21
CA VAL A 63 7.39 -27.33 -37.35
C VAL A 63 8.13 -27.60 -38.62
N SER A 64 7.54 -28.38 -39.52
CA SER A 64 8.06 -28.67 -40.84
C SER A 64 7.93 -27.47 -41.77
N LYS A 65 8.56 -27.59 -42.94
CA LYS A 65 8.50 -26.56 -44.01
C LYS A 65 7.07 -26.35 -44.51
N ASP A 66 6.30 -27.43 -44.65
CA ASP A 66 4.96 -27.37 -45.20
C ASP A 66 3.97 -26.83 -44.16
N GLU A 67 4.09 -27.24 -42.90
CA GLU A 67 3.31 -26.66 -41.78
C GLU A 67 3.59 -25.17 -41.62
N ALA A 68 4.85 -24.73 -41.81
CA ALA A 68 5.18 -23.31 -41.77
C ALA A 68 4.56 -22.52 -42.93
N ARG A 69 4.46 -23.15 -44.13
CA ARG A 69 3.76 -22.58 -45.29
C ARG A 69 2.28 -22.39 -45.01
N GLU A 70 1.61 -23.45 -44.53
CA GLU A 70 0.19 -23.38 -44.16
C GLU A 70 -0.10 -22.34 -43.08
N ALA A 71 0.74 -22.25 -42.02
CA ALA A 71 0.62 -21.25 -41.00
C ALA A 71 0.78 -19.83 -41.58
N GLY A 72 1.70 -19.67 -42.54
CA GLY A 72 1.88 -18.38 -43.25
C GLY A 72 0.67 -18.00 -44.10
N GLU A 73 0.04 -18.99 -44.79
CA GLU A 73 -1.22 -18.78 -45.56
C GLU A 73 -2.36 -18.32 -44.62
N LYS A 74 -2.51 -18.95 -43.45
CA LYS A 74 -3.51 -18.54 -42.43
C LYS A 74 -3.31 -17.11 -42.00
N VAL A 75 -2.05 -16.70 -41.69
CA VAL A 75 -1.69 -15.32 -41.30
C VAL A 75 -2.04 -14.37 -42.46
N ARG A 76 -1.72 -14.73 -43.71
CA ARG A 76 -2.03 -13.90 -44.88
C ARG A 76 -3.53 -13.74 -45.09
N ALA A 77 -4.31 -14.80 -44.93
CA ALA A 77 -5.77 -14.75 -45.00
C ALA A 77 -6.37 -13.81 -43.96
N GLN A 78 -5.88 -13.85 -42.70
CA GLN A 78 -6.29 -12.94 -41.64
C GLN A 78 -5.98 -11.46 -41.98
N ILE A 79 -4.79 -11.18 -42.53
CA ILE A 79 -4.42 -9.82 -42.96
C ILE A 79 -5.34 -9.34 -44.11
N ARG A 80 -5.62 -10.17 -45.07
CA ARG A 80 -6.58 -9.86 -46.17
C ARG A 80 -8.00 -9.56 -45.64
N ALA A 81 -8.42 -10.30 -44.61
CA ALA A 81 -9.68 -10.06 -43.92
C ALA A 81 -9.66 -8.85 -42.96
N ARG A 82 -8.61 -8.03 -43.00
CA ARG A 82 -8.37 -6.89 -42.08
C ARG A 82 -8.39 -7.27 -40.59
N GLN A 83 -8.07 -8.52 -40.29
CA GLN A 83 -7.88 -9.00 -38.92
C GLN A 83 -6.41 -8.94 -38.56
N ASP A 84 -6.09 -8.45 -37.36
CA ASP A 84 -4.72 -8.48 -36.87
C ASP A 84 -4.38 -9.88 -36.35
N PRO A 85 -3.43 -10.61 -36.99
CA PRO A 85 -3.09 -11.98 -36.61
C PRO A 85 -2.54 -12.11 -35.19
N LEU A 86 -1.90 -11.07 -34.67
CA LEU A 86 -1.39 -11.06 -33.29
C LEU A 86 -2.54 -10.97 -32.28
N THR A 87 -3.52 -10.13 -32.58
CA THR A 87 -4.74 -10.01 -31.77
C THR A 87 -5.59 -11.28 -31.84
N ALA A 88 -5.74 -11.86 -33.04
CA ALA A 88 -6.47 -13.12 -33.22
C ALA A 88 -5.82 -14.28 -32.43
N ARG A 89 -4.49 -14.37 -32.45
CA ARG A 89 -3.75 -15.37 -31.67
C ARG A 89 -3.87 -15.14 -30.17
N ALA A 90 -3.83 -13.90 -29.72
CA ALA A 90 -4.00 -13.55 -28.32
C ALA A 90 -5.41 -13.86 -27.80
N LYS A 91 -6.45 -13.67 -28.64
CA LYS A 91 -7.84 -14.06 -28.33
C LYS A 91 -8.04 -15.57 -28.19
N ALA A 92 -7.19 -16.37 -28.83
CA ALA A 92 -7.24 -17.82 -28.73
C ALA A 92 -6.59 -18.38 -27.45
N LEU A 93 -5.89 -17.55 -26.68
CA LEU A 93 -5.33 -17.93 -25.40
C LEU A 93 -6.35 -17.69 -24.29
N PRO A 94 -6.38 -18.53 -23.23
CA PRO A 94 -7.22 -18.25 -22.07
C PRO A 94 -6.84 -16.90 -21.44
N ALA A 95 -7.84 -16.20 -20.93
CA ALA A 95 -7.59 -14.93 -20.24
C ALA A 95 -6.64 -15.14 -19.05
N PRO A 96 -5.80 -14.13 -18.75
CA PRO A 96 -4.97 -14.18 -17.55
C PRO A 96 -5.80 -14.35 -16.28
N THR A 97 -5.20 -14.97 -15.25
CA THR A 97 -5.87 -15.13 -13.97
C THR A 97 -5.98 -13.79 -13.22
N PHE A 98 -6.88 -13.73 -12.24
CA PHE A 98 -7.02 -12.59 -11.34
C PHE A 98 -5.68 -12.27 -10.63
N ALA A 99 -4.94 -13.30 -10.19
CA ALA A 99 -3.63 -13.11 -9.59
C ALA A 99 -2.63 -12.42 -10.53
N MET A 100 -2.60 -12.83 -11.81
CA MET A 100 -1.73 -12.20 -12.81
C MET A 100 -2.13 -10.73 -13.07
N MET A 101 -3.42 -10.42 -13.05
CA MET A 101 -3.91 -9.05 -13.20
C MET A 101 -3.65 -8.22 -11.96
N LEU A 102 -3.76 -8.80 -10.77
CA LEU A 102 -3.34 -8.17 -9.53
C LEU A 102 -1.85 -7.82 -9.56
N ASP A 103 -0.99 -8.76 -9.96
CA ASP A 103 0.45 -8.50 -10.09
C ASP A 103 0.75 -7.35 -11.06
N SER A 104 0.05 -7.35 -12.19
CA SER A 104 0.16 -6.29 -13.19
C SER A 104 -0.29 -4.92 -12.67
N TYR A 105 -1.38 -4.87 -11.90
CA TYR A 105 -1.88 -3.65 -11.28
C TYR A 105 -0.89 -3.14 -10.22
N LEU A 106 -0.44 -4.03 -9.33
CA LEU A 106 0.49 -3.68 -8.27
C LEU A 106 1.83 -3.17 -8.81
N ALA A 107 2.36 -3.78 -9.87
CA ALA A 107 3.58 -3.33 -10.53
C ALA A 107 3.42 -1.92 -11.14
N LYS A 108 2.24 -1.59 -11.70
CA LYS A 108 1.94 -0.25 -12.21
C LYS A 108 1.91 0.79 -11.08
N GLU A 109 1.27 0.45 -9.96
CA GLU A 109 1.07 1.36 -8.83
C GLU A 109 2.28 1.44 -7.88
N ALA A 110 3.26 0.55 -7.98
CA ALA A 110 4.43 0.47 -7.08
C ALA A 110 5.17 1.81 -6.95
N HIS A 111 5.24 2.60 -8.03
CA HIS A 111 5.89 3.91 -8.05
C HIS A 111 5.10 5.00 -7.30
N SER A 112 3.79 4.85 -7.16
CA SER A 112 2.92 5.83 -6.48
C SER A 112 2.86 5.62 -4.97
N TRP A 113 3.20 4.42 -4.48
CA TRP A 113 3.08 4.08 -3.07
C TRP A 113 4.36 4.35 -2.28
N LYS A 114 4.21 5.05 -1.17
CA LYS A 114 5.30 5.27 -0.21
C LYS A 114 5.58 3.99 0.59
N GLY A 115 6.34 3.06 0.00
CA GLY A 115 6.81 1.84 0.64
C GLY A 115 5.98 0.59 0.34
N THR A 116 6.57 -0.56 0.61
CA THR A 116 6.05 -1.91 0.27
C THR A 116 4.87 -2.37 1.13
N GLY A 117 4.48 -1.62 2.16
CA GLY A 117 3.42 -2.02 3.10
C GLY A 117 2.04 -2.15 2.45
N THR A 118 1.69 -1.24 1.54
CA THR A 118 0.40 -1.24 0.84
C THR A 118 0.30 -2.43 -0.11
N GLU A 119 1.32 -2.69 -0.91
CA GLU A 119 1.37 -3.86 -1.81
C GLU A 119 1.23 -5.16 -1.03
N LYS A 120 2.04 -5.33 0.03
CA LYS A 120 1.97 -6.50 0.90
C LYS A 120 0.58 -6.71 1.48
N GLN A 121 -0.08 -5.63 1.91
CA GLN A 121 -1.43 -5.68 2.44
C GLN A 121 -2.46 -6.11 1.38
N TRP A 122 -2.38 -5.60 0.14
CA TRP A 122 -3.25 -6.01 -0.95
C TRP A 122 -3.13 -7.52 -1.21
N ARG A 123 -1.90 -8.00 -1.38
CA ARG A 123 -1.62 -9.42 -1.63
C ARG A 123 -2.16 -10.31 -0.51
N GLN A 124 -1.80 -9.99 0.73
CA GLN A 124 -2.22 -10.80 1.88
C GLN A 124 -3.74 -10.82 2.06
N GLN A 125 -4.39 -9.68 1.92
CA GLN A 125 -5.83 -9.59 2.15
C GLN A 125 -6.63 -10.28 1.05
N LEU A 126 -6.27 -10.10 -0.22
CA LEU A 126 -6.94 -10.75 -1.33
C LEU A 126 -6.67 -12.26 -1.32
N SER A 127 -5.44 -12.72 -1.08
CA SER A 127 -5.14 -14.16 -0.98
C SER A 127 -5.86 -14.81 0.21
N LYS A 128 -6.03 -14.10 1.33
CA LYS A 128 -6.70 -14.64 2.50
C LYS A 128 -8.23 -14.72 2.34
N HIS A 129 -8.84 -13.67 1.81
CA HIS A 129 -10.30 -13.51 1.83
C HIS A 129 -10.97 -13.76 0.48
N CYS A 130 -10.20 -13.72 -0.61
CA CYS A 130 -10.69 -13.89 -1.97
C CYS A 130 -9.90 -14.98 -2.72
N ALA A 131 -9.42 -16.00 -2.01
CA ALA A 131 -8.56 -17.07 -2.54
C ALA A 131 -9.16 -17.74 -3.78
N ALA A 132 -10.47 -17.95 -3.80
CA ALA A 132 -11.18 -18.60 -4.92
C ALA A 132 -11.04 -17.81 -6.25
N LEU A 133 -10.86 -16.49 -6.19
CA LEU A 133 -10.68 -15.68 -7.39
C LEU A 133 -9.25 -15.73 -7.94
N MET A 134 -8.25 -16.02 -7.09
CA MET A 134 -6.84 -15.83 -7.45
C MET A 134 -6.40 -16.64 -8.67
N SER A 135 -6.85 -17.88 -8.80
CA SER A 135 -6.54 -18.77 -9.93
C SER A 135 -7.54 -18.70 -11.09
N MET A 136 -8.63 -17.96 -10.92
CA MET A 136 -9.70 -17.88 -11.92
C MET A 136 -9.31 -16.93 -13.06
N PRO A 137 -9.47 -17.31 -14.33
CA PRO A 137 -9.36 -16.40 -15.47
C PRO A 137 -10.33 -15.22 -15.32
N VAL A 138 -9.88 -14.00 -15.62
CA VAL A 138 -10.68 -12.79 -15.37
C VAL A 138 -11.96 -12.70 -16.18
N ASP A 139 -12.04 -13.39 -17.33
CA ASP A 139 -13.23 -13.50 -18.17
C ASP A 139 -14.28 -14.51 -17.64
N GLN A 140 -13.90 -15.34 -16.66
CA GLN A 140 -14.79 -16.30 -16.00
C GLN A 140 -15.28 -15.82 -14.63
N ILE A 141 -14.81 -14.67 -14.16
CA ILE A 141 -15.26 -14.10 -12.89
C ILE A 141 -16.64 -13.47 -13.10
N THR A 142 -17.65 -14.07 -12.46
CA THR A 142 -19.03 -13.63 -12.50
C THR A 142 -19.42 -12.88 -11.21
N THR A 143 -20.57 -12.24 -11.23
CA THR A 143 -21.17 -11.62 -10.05
C THR A 143 -21.33 -12.62 -8.91
N ASP A 144 -21.76 -13.85 -9.21
CA ASP A 144 -21.95 -14.90 -8.21
C ASP A 144 -20.63 -15.31 -7.55
N THR A 145 -19.54 -15.41 -8.34
CA THR A 145 -18.22 -15.71 -7.78
C THR A 145 -17.70 -14.56 -6.91
N VAL A 146 -17.95 -13.31 -7.27
CA VAL A 146 -17.63 -12.15 -6.43
C VAL A 146 -18.45 -12.16 -5.14
N LEU A 147 -19.76 -12.39 -5.23
CA LEU A 147 -20.65 -12.49 -4.06
C LEU A 147 -20.24 -13.63 -3.13
N SER A 148 -19.83 -14.78 -3.66
CA SER A 148 -19.41 -15.94 -2.85
C SER A 148 -18.23 -15.62 -1.91
N VAL A 149 -17.26 -14.82 -2.37
CA VAL A 149 -16.10 -14.41 -1.56
C VAL A 149 -16.40 -13.21 -0.67
N LEU A 150 -17.34 -12.34 -1.04
CA LEU A 150 -17.68 -11.14 -0.26
C LEU A 150 -18.69 -11.41 0.86
N LYS A 151 -19.73 -12.24 0.64
CA LYS A 151 -20.78 -12.52 1.64
C LYS A 151 -20.24 -12.92 3.01
N PRO A 152 -19.24 -13.82 3.16
CA PRO A 152 -18.71 -14.21 4.46
C PRO A 152 -18.09 -13.07 5.26
N ILE A 153 -17.59 -12.04 4.59
CA ILE A 153 -16.88 -10.90 5.19
C ILE A 153 -17.65 -9.58 5.10
N TRP A 154 -18.86 -9.59 4.50
CA TRP A 154 -19.59 -8.37 4.17
C TRP A 154 -20.05 -7.56 5.38
N LYS A 155 -20.47 -8.24 6.43
CA LYS A 155 -20.86 -7.60 7.70
C LYS A 155 -19.67 -6.99 8.47
N GLN A 156 -18.45 -7.20 7.99
CA GLN A 156 -17.24 -6.62 8.53
C GLN A 156 -16.82 -5.42 7.67
N SER A 157 -16.14 -4.43 8.26
CA SER A 157 -15.59 -3.30 7.52
C SER A 157 -14.60 -3.70 6.39
N LEU A 158 -14.21 -4.96 6.39
CA LEU A 158 -13.30 -5.55 5.42
C LEU A 158 -14.00 -5.81 4.08
N GLY A 159 -15.29 -6.16 4.07
CA GLY A 159 -16.04 -6.53 2.85
C GLY A 159 -16.02 -5.44 1.80
N GLY A 160 -16.39 -4.21 2.16
CA GLY A 160 -16.35 -3.07 1.26
C GLY A 160 -14.94 -2.77 0.71
N THR A 161 -13.91 -2.92 1.56
CA THR A 161 -12.51 -2.75 1.12
C THR A 161 -12.08 -3.82 0.12
N GLN A 162 -12.44 -5.09 0.35
CA GLN A 162 -12.10 -6.16 -0.60
C GLN A 162 -12.88 -6.02 -1.90
N ARG A 163 -14.16 -5.65 -1.86
CA ARG A 163 -14.94 -5.36 -3.06
C ARG A 163 -14.25 -4.31 -3.93
N LEU A 164 -13.87 -3.17 -3.33
CA LEU A 164 -13.19 -2.10 -4.07
C LEU A 164 -11.88 -2.58 -4.70
N ARG A 165 -11.12 -3.43 -4.01
CA ARG A 165 -9.89 -4.00 -4.55
C ARG A 165 -10.14 -4.95 -5.72
N ILE A 166 -11.16 -5.80 -5.63
CA ILE A 166 -11.56 -6.70 -6.72
C ILE A 166 -11.97 -5.87 -7.92
N GLU A 167 -12.85 -4.88 -7.73
CA GLU A 167 -13.30 -3.95 -8.76
C GLU A 167 -12.11 -3.29 -9.47
N THR A 168 -11.18 -2.72 -8.70
CA THR A 168 -9.99 -2.05 -9.25
C THR A 168 -9.13 -2.97 -10.11
N VAL A 169 -8.92 -4.23 -9.69
CA VAL A 169 -8.12 -5.20 -10.47
C VAL A 169 -8.85 -5.61 -11.74
N LEU A 170 -10.16 -5.80 -11.68
CA LEU A 170 -10.98 -6.15 -12.86
C LEU A 170 -11.10 -4.99 -13.86
N ASP A 171 -11.19 -3.76 -13.39
CA ASP A 171 -11.15 -2.57 -14.25
C ASP A 171 -9.78 -2.44 -14.95
N HIS A 172 -8.69 -2.68 -14.20
CA HIS A 172 -7.36 -2.74 -14.80
C HIS A 172 -7.27 -3.82 -15.86
N ALA A 173 -7.83 -5.01 -15.61
CA ALA A 173 -7.88 -6.10 -16.57
C ALA A 173 -8.69 -5.71 -17.82
N LYS A 174 -9.87 -5.09 -17.66
CA LYS A 174 -10.73 -4.63 -18.76
C LYS A 174 -9.99 -3.68 -19.70
N VAL A 175 -9.24 -2.73 -19.14
CA VAL A 175 -8.44 -1.78 -19.92
C VAL A 175 -7.26 -2.47 -20.59
N LYS A 176 -6.51 -3.28 -19.85
CA LYS A 176 -5.27 -3.92 -20.35
C LYS A 176 -5.55 -4.98 -21.43
N LEU A 177 -6.63 -5.70 -21.30
CA LEU A 177 -6.98 -6.82 -22.19
C LEU A 177 -7.95 -6.39 -23.31
N LYS A 178 -8.32 -5.12 -23.41
CA LYS A 178 -9.31 -4.61 -24.39
C LYS A 178 -9.05 -5.07 -25.83
N ALA A 179 -7.80 -5.19 -26.23
CA ALA A 179 -7.43 -5.62 -27.59
C ALA A 179 -7.53 -7.14 -27.82
N THR A 180 -7.46 -7.94 -26.75
CA THR A 180 -7.34 -9.39 -26.82
C THR A 180 -8.56 -10.14 -26.28
N HIS A 181 -9.21 -9.60 -25.25
CA HIS A 181 -10.36 -10.21 -24.60
C HIS A 181 -11.46 -9.14 -24.42
N GLN A 182 -12.69 -9.51 -24.77
CA GLN A 182 -13.86 -8.67 -24.52
C GLN A 182 -14.42 -9.02 -23.14
N LEU A 183 -13.91 -8.34 -22.11
CA LEU A 183 -14.47 -8.45 -20.78
C LEU A 183 -15.77 -7.63 -20.71
N GLY A 184 -16.82 -8.22 -20.17
CA GLY A 184 -18.11 -7.57 -19.93
C GLY A 184 -18.04 -6.44 -18.89
N ASP A 185 -19.17 -6.10 -18.30
CA ASP A 185 -19.20 -5.16 -17.19
C ASP A 185 -18.53 -5.76 -15.96
N ASN A 186 -17.98 -4.88 -15.10
CA ASN A 186 -17.23 -5.31 -13.94
C ASN A 186 -18.18 -5.98 -12.91
N PRO A 187 -18.03 -7.28 -12.64
CA PRO A 187 -18.92 -8.00 -11.72
C PRO A 187 -18.75 -7.57 -10.25
N ALA A 188 -17.75 -6.77 -9.93
CA ALA A 188 -17.54 -6.19 -8.60
C ALA A 188 -17.95 -4.71 -8.50
N ALA A 189 -18.50 -4.13 -9.58
CA ALA A 189 -19.00 -2.76 -9.58
C ALA A 189 -20.06 -2.58 -8.49
N TRP A 190 -20.01 -1.42 -7.80
CA TRP A 190 -20.99 -1.10 -6.77
C TRP A 190 -22.25 -0.49 -7.37
N ASP A 191 -22.06 0.63 -8.09
CA ASP A 191 -23.14 1.42 -8.62
C ASP A 191 -23.92 0.65 -9.67
N LYS A 192 -25.24 0.68 -9.54
CA LYS A 192 -26.22 0.03 -10.43
C LYS A 192 -26.02 -1.49 -10.59
N HIS A 193 -25.23 -2.12 -9.67
CA HIS A 193 -24.97 -3.55 -9.71
C HIS A 193 -25.01 -4.18 -8.32
N LEU A 194 -23.91 -4.25 -7.58
CA LEU A 194 -23.86 -4.94 -6.29
C LEU A 194 -24.66 -4.22 -5.19
N GLU A 195 -24.95 -2.94 -5.33
CA GLU A 195 -25.83 -2.20 -4.40
C GLU A 195 -27.26 -2.77 -4.33
N HIS A 196 -27.71 -3.46 -5.38
CA HIS A 196 -29.01 -4.14 -5.39
C HIS A 196 -28.95 -5.57 -4.79
N MET A 197 -27.76 -6.11 -4.55
CA MET A 197 -27.54 -7.50 -4.10
C MET A 197 -26.96 -7.59 -2.70
N LEU A 198 -26.35 -6.53 -2.22
CA LEU A 198 -25.71 -6.43 -0.92
C LEU A 198 -26.24 -5.21 -0.17
N ALA A 199 -26.47 -5.34 1.13
CA ALA A 199 -26.72 -4.16 1.98
C ALA A 199 -25.56 -3.17 1.84
N ALA A 200 -25.83 -1.89 2.07
CA ALA A 200 -24.76 -0.88 2.06
C ALA A 200 -23.56 -1.35 2.89
N PRO A 201 -22.33 -1.23 2.35
CA PRO A 201 -21.15 -1.69 3.06
C PRO A 201 -21.13 -1.04 4.45
N VAL A 202 -20.85 -1.84 5.49
CA VAL A 202 -20.61 -1.28 6.81
C VAL A 202 -19.35 -0.41 6.70
N ILE A 203 -19.57 0.82 6.31
CA ILE A 203 -18.61 1.88 6.58
C ILE A 203 -18.64 1.93 8.11
N LYS A 204 -17.63 1.36 8.77
CA LYS A 204 -17.38 1.80 10.14
C LYS A 204 -17.24 3.30 9.99
N GLY A 205 -18.33 4.02 10.31
CA GLY A 205 -18.24 5.46 10.45
C GLY A 205 -16.98 5.73 11.21
N ALA A 206 -16.26 6.78 10.92
CA ALA A 206 -14.98 7.06 11.55
C ALA A 206 -15.16 6.88 13.07
N LYS A 207 -15.06 5.62 13.54
CA LYS A 207 -15.03 5.35 14.97
C LYS A 207 -13.75 6.02 15.37
N ASN A 208 -13.91 7.19 15.99
CA ASN A 208 -12.82 7.84 16.68
C ASN A 208 -12.13 6.74 17.46
N PHE A 209 -10.82 6.60 17.28
CA PHE A 209 -10.07 5.63 18.06
C PHE A 209 -10.41 5.85 19.53
N PRO A 210 -10.69 4.79 20.31
CA PRO A 210 -10.95 4.93 21.73
C PRO A 210 -9.88 5.81 22.34
N SER A 211 -10.32 6.89 22.97
CA SER A 211 -9.44 7.93 23.51
C SER A 211 -9.69 8.07 25.01
N LEU A 212 -8.62 8.06 25.79
CA LEU A 212 -8.68 8.30 27.21
C LEU A 212 -9.29 9.69 27.48
N PRO A 213 -10.27 9.84 28.41
CA PRO A 213 -10.68 11.16 28.89
C PRO A 213 -9.46 11.96 29.36
N TRP A 214 -9.32 13.20 28.91
CA TRP A 214 -8.11 13.99 29.21
C TRP A 214 -7.90 14.19 30.73
N ALA A 215 -8.96 14.21 31.53
CA ALA A 215 -8.86 14.27 33.00
C ALA A 215 -8.09 13.08 33.61
N GLN A 216 -8.06 11.95 32.92
CA GLN A 216 -7.35 10.73 33.36
C GLN A 216 -5.90 10.67 32.84
N ALA A 217 -5.45 11.62 32.04
CA ALA A 217 -4.11 11.60 31.44
C ALA A 217 -2.99 11.58 32.48
N ASN A 218 -3.17 12.30 33.59
CA ASN A 218 -2.20 12.33 34.68
C ASN A 218 -2.07 10.95 35.36
N ALA A 219 -3.20 10.34 35.77
CA ALA A 219 -3.19 9.03 36.40
C ALA A 219 -2.57 7.97 35.50
N PHE A 220 -2.85 8.06 34.20
CA PHE A 220 -2.29 7.13 33.21
C PHE A 220 -0.77 7.32 33.06
N LEU A 221 -0.26 8.56 32.94
CA LEU A 221 1.18 8.81 32.86
C LEU A 221 1.93 8.38 34.12
N ASN A 222 1.35 8.61 35.30
CA ASN A 222 1.92 8.12 36.57
C ASN A 222 2.02 6.59 36.59
N ALA A 223 0.98 5.89 36.12
CA ALA A 223 1.00 4.43 36.00
C ALA A 223 2.02 3.93 34.95
N LEU A 224 2.30 4.70 33.88
CA LEU A 224 3.38 4.43 32.94
C LEU A 224 4.77 4.67 33.57
N GLY A 225 4.94 5.73 34.36
CA GLY A 225 6.21 6.07 35.01
C GLY A 225 6.69 4.99 35.99
N ALA A 226 5.78 4.23 36.59
CA ALA A 226 6.11 3.09 37.43
C ALA A 226 6.65 1.87 36.63
N ARG A 227 6.63 1.90 35.30
CA ARG A 227 7.00 0.79 34.40
C ARG A 227 8.30 1.07 33.67
N LYS A 228 9.18 0.09 33.63
CA LYS A 228 10.49 0.18 32.96
C LYS A 228 10.49 -0.39 31.54
N GLU A 229 9.37 -0.94 31.06
CA GLU A 229 9.28 -1.56 29.75
C GLU A 229 9.31 -0.49 28.64
N ARG A 230 10.00 -0.79 27.54
CA ARG A 230 10.17 0.14 26.41
C ARG A 230 8.84 0.61 25.82
N ALA A 231 7.81 -0.24 25.87
CA ALA A 231 6.48 0.12 25.41
C ALA A 231 5.86 1.25 26.24
N ALA A 232 6.12 1.28 27.56
CA ALA A 232 5.65 2.35 28.44
C ALA A 232 6.35 3.68 28.13
N LEU A 233 7.66 3.64 27.92
CA LEU A 233 8.45 4.83 27.56
C LEU A 233 8.04 5.39 26.19
N ALA A 234 7.83 4.52 25.19
CA ALA A 234 7.35 4.92 23.87
C ALA A 234 5.92 5.49 23.93
N LEU A 235 5.06 4.93 24.77
CA LEU A 235 3.69 5.40 24.94
C LEU A 235 3.65 6.75 25.66
N ALA A 236 4.49 6.96 26.67
CA ALA A 236 4.65 8.26 27.32
C ALA A 236 5.15 9.34 26.32
N PHE A 237 6.09 8.98 25.45
CA PHE A 237 6.55 9.85 24.39
C PHE A 237 5.44 10.20 23.38
N VAL A 238 4.60 9.23 22.99
CA VAL A 238 3.40 9.50 22.16
C VAL A 238 2.47 10.48 22.85
N MET A 239 2.26 10.36 24.16
CA MET A 239 1.43 11.29 24.91
C MET A 239 2.03 12.69 24.96
N PHE A 240 3.31 12.83 25.27
CA PHE A 240 3.97 14.13 25.34
C PHE A 240 4.05 14.87 24.01
N THR A 241 4.14 14.13 22.90
CA THR A 241 4.31 14.70 21.55
C THR A 241 3.01 14.79 20.76
N ALA A 242 1.92 14.17 21.23
CA ALA A 242 0.71 13.93 20.46
C ALA A 242 0.99 13.34 19.05
N GLY A 243 2.16 12.69 18.88
CA GLY A 243 2.64 12.08 17.65
C GLY A 243 1.84 10.81 17.27
N ARG A 244 1.96 10.36 16.02
CA ARG A 244 1.40 9.07 15.66
C ARG A 244 2.25 7.93 16.21
N ALA A 245 1.59 6.89 16.70
CA ALA A 245 2.27 5.74 17.31
C ALA A 245 3.41 5.17 16.45
N ASN A 246 3.20 5.03 15.15
CA ASN A 246 4.23 4.54 14.22
C ASN A 246 5.38 5.54 14.02
N GLU A 247 5.13 6.85 14.10
CA GLU A 247 6.16 7.88 14.02
C GLU A 247 7.06 7.80 15.26
N ALA A 248 6.46 7.71 16.45
CA ALA A 248 7.19 7.54 17.72
C ALA A 248 7.97 6.21 17.79
N CYS A 249 7.35 5.08 17.41
CA CYS A 249 8.05 3.79 17.37
C CYS A 249 9.32 3.82 16.53
N LYS A 250 9.26 4.51 15.39
CA LYS A 250 10.37 4.59 14.43
C LYS A 250 11.23 5.85 14.60
N ALA A 251 11.07 6.60 15.69
CA ALA A 251 11.90 7.76 15.96
C ALA A 251 13.38 7.38 16.04
N ARG A 252 14.23 8.15 15.37
CA ARG A 252 15.68 7.95 15.33
C ARG A 252 16.36 9.02 16.16
N TRP A 253 17.50 8.70 16.76
CA TRP A 253 18.30 9.68 17.49
C TRP A 253 18.78 10.81 16.60
N SER A 254 19.01 10.55 15.31
CA SER A 254 19.38 11.58 14.32
C SER A 254 18.27 12.59 14.04
N GLU A 255 17.03 12.32 14.45
CA GLU A 255 15.87 13.22 14.30
C GLU A 255 15.65 14.11 15.54
N ILE A 256 16.37 13.84 16.65
CA ILE A 256 16.18 14.46 17.94
C ILE A 256 17.30 15.46 18.21
N ASP A 257 16.95 16.73 18.35
CA ASP A 257 17.80 17.76 18.91
C ASP A 257 17.35 18.06 20.35
N LEU A 258 18.06 17.49 21.33
CA LEU A 258 17.76 17.68 22.75
C LEU A 258 18.08 19.07 23.23
N ALA A 259 19.06 19.75 22.63
CA ALA A 259 19.47 21.10 23.03
C ALA A 259 18.42 22.14 22.57
N ALA A 260 17.94 21.99 21.34
CA ALA A 260 16.85 22.82 20.82
C ALA A 260 15.46 22.38 21.32
N GLY A 261 15.33 21.19 21.91
CA GLY A 261 14.05 20.63 22.31
C GLY A 261 13.14 20.33 21.11
N ILE A 262 13.69 19.74 20.04
CA ILE A 262 12.99 19.51 18.77
C ILE A 262 13.12 18.06 18.32
N TRP A 263 12.03 17.51 17.81
CA TRP A 263 12.01 16.27 17.04
C TRP A 263 11.58 16.58 15.61
N THR A 264 12.48 16.36 14.63
CA THR A 264 12.22 16.57 13.21
C THR A 264 11.93 15.24 12.52
N ILE A 265 10.67 14.99 12.18
CA ILE A 265 10.26 13.79 11.42
C ILE A 265 10.45 14.08 9.93
N PRO A 266 11.33 13.38 9.20
CA PRO A 266 11.58 13.66 7.80
C PRO A 266 10.35 13.32 6.92
N GLY A 267 10.23 14.01 5.79
CA GLY A 267 9.04 13.94 4.92
C GLY A 267 8.77 12.56 4.31
N ASP A 268 9.79 11.73 4.11
CA ASP A 268 9.66 10.35 3.62
C ASP A 268 8.90 9.45 4.63
N ARG A 269 8.97 9.76 5.92
CA ARG A 269 8.24 9.09 6.99
C ARG A 269 6.84 9.66 7.23
N MET A 270 6.54 10.84 6.68
CA MET A 270 5.26 11.52 6.86
C MET A 270 4.27 11.16 5.74
N LYS A 271 2.99 10.96 6.11
CA LYS A 271 1.92 10.67 5.13
C LYS A 271 1.79 11.78 4.07
N ALA A 272 2.02 13.03 4.47
CA ALA A 272 1.94 14.19 3.57
C ALA A 272 3.18 14.39 2.69
N GLY A 273 4.31 13.75 3.01
CA GLY A 273 5.57 13.92 2.29
C GLY A 273 6.37 15.17 2.66
N VAL A 274 5.91 15.93 3.66
CA VAL A 274 6.57 17.14 4.16
C VAL A 274 7.10 16.82 5.54
N ALA A 275 8.31 17.30 5.87
CA ALA A 275 8.90 17.14 7.20
C ALA A 275 8.00 17.80 8.25
N HIS A 276 7.96 17.19 9.44
CA HIS A 276 7.18 17.70 10.56
C HIS A 276 8.08 17.96 11.77
N ILE A 277 8.09 19.19 12.23
CA ILE A 277 8.82 19.60 13.42
C ILE A 277 7.89 19.50 14.63
N VAL A 278 8.28 18.75 15.64
CA VAL A 278 7.57 18.55 16.90
C VAL A 278 8.35 19.20 18.03
N PRO A 279 7.85 20.29 18.64
CA PRO A 279 8.47 20.84 19.83
C PRO A 279 8.34 19.85 21.00
N LEU A 280 9.45 19.61 21.69
CA LEU A 280 9.52 18.71 22.83
C LEU A 280 9.36 19.50 24.13
N SER A 281 8.43 19.07 24.97
CA SER A 281 8.32 19.58 26.32
C SER A 281 9.52 19.16 27.18
N ARG A 282 9.75 19.85 28.30
CA ARG A 282 10.79 19.49 29.27
C ARG A 282 10.68 18.05 29.73
N GLN A 283 9.46 17.54 29.90
CA GLN A 283 9.19 16.14 30.28
C GLN A 283 9.56 15.15 29.15
N ALA A 284 9.31 15.49 27.89
CA ALA A 284 9.73 14.70 26.76
C ALA A 284 11.26 14.67 26.63
N VAL A 285 11.92 15.82 26.79
CA VAL A 285 13.39 15.91 26.81
C VAL A 285 13.98 15.10 27.95
N ALA A 286 13.46 15.23 29.17
CA ALA A 286 13.91 14.45 30.33
C ALA A 286 13.77 12.93 30.10
N LEU A 287 12.63 12.49 29.55
CA LEU A 287 12.41 11.09 29.16
C LEU A 287 13.48 10.62 28.18
N LEU A 288 13.73 11.37 27.12
CA LEU A 288 14.71 11.02 26.08
C LEU A 288 16.16 11.01 26.62
N THR A 289 16.50 11.97 27.47
CA THR A 289 17.84 12.07 28.09
C THR A 289 18.14 10.88 28.98
N ALA A 290 17.13 10.32 29.64
CA ALA A 290 17.28 9.15 30.49
C ALA A 290 17.39 7.82 29.72
N LEU A 291 17.15 7.82 28.39
CA LEU A 291 17.21 6.62 27.58
C LEU A 291 18.65 6.28 27.14
N PRO A 292 19.03 4.99 27.15
CA PRO A 292 20.32 4.58 26.61
C PRO A 292 20.32 4.69 25.07
N ARG A 293 21.38 5.27 24.50
CA ARG A 293 21.56 5.40 23.04
C ARG A 293 22.25 4.15 22.45
N ASN A 294 21.59 3.00 22.52
CA ASN A 294 22.15 1.71 22.12
C ASN A 294 21.85 1.32 20.65
N GLY A 295 21.68 2.29 19.76
CA GLY A 295 21.39 2.03 18.35
C GLY A 295 20.77 3.25 17.67
N GLU A 296 20.27 3.03 16.45
CA GLU A 296 19.70 4.09 15.61
C GLU A 296 18.34 4.61 16.15
N PHE A 297 17.52 3.69 16.68
CA PHE A 297 16.16 4.01 17.11
C PHE A 297 16.11 4.45 18.58
N VAL A 298 15.32 5.47 18.87
CA VAL A 298 15.04 5.93 20.23
C VAL A 298 14.41 4.79 21.05
N PHE A 299 13.43 4.10 20.47
CA PHE A 299 12.75 2.97 21.08
C PHE A 299 13.05 1.70 20.26
N SER A 300 14.17 1.08 20.48
CA SER A 300 14.58 -0.15 19.81
C SER A 300 13.86 -1.38 20.38
N ALA A 301 13.70 -2.42 19.55
CA ALA A 301 13.16 -3.70 19.99
C ALA A 301 14.12 -4.43 20.93
N THR A 302 13.58 -5.12 21.93
CA THR A 302 14.40 -5.80 22.95
C THR A 302 15.24 -6.95 22.37
N LYS A 303 14.67 -7.68 21.39
CA LYS A 303 15.35 -8.84 20.77
C LYS A 303 16.35 -8.47 19.67
N ASP A 304 16.17 -7.31 19.02
CA ASP A 304 17.06 -6.83 17.96
C ASP A 304 17.13 -5.30 18.01
N PRO A 305 18.17 -4.72 18.62
CA PRO A 305 18.32 -3.26 18.75
C PRO A 305 18.40 -2.49 17.43
N ARG A 306 18.65 -3.19 16.31
CA ARG A 306 18.65 -2.59 14.96
C ARG A 306 17.25 -2.37 14.41
N LYS A 307 16.22 -2.85 15.10
CA LYS A 307 14.80 -2.68 14.71
C LYS A 307 14.07 -1.78 15.70
N PRO A 308 13.10 -0.99 15.21
CA PRO A 308 12.25 -0.21 16.10
C PRO A 308 11.29 -1.11 16.87
N ILE A 309 10.80 -0.61 17.99
CA ILE A 309 9.70 -1.26 18.73
C ILE A 309 8.44 -1.34 17.84
N ASN A 310 7.67 -2.41 18.01
CA ASN A 310 6.38 -2.55 17.33
C ASN A 310 5.27 -1.84 18.12
N ASN A 311 4.44 -1.05 17.42
CA ASN A 311 3.31 -0.37 18.04
C ASN A 311 2.28 -1.31 18.68
N LYS A 312 2.24 -2.58 18.26
CA LYS A 312 1.42 -3.63 18.87
C LYS A 312 1.71 -3.77 20.36
N LEU A 313 2.97 -3.62 20.78
CA LEU A 313 3.37 -3.70 22.20
C LEU A 313 2.75 -2.58 23.04
N MET A 314 2.52 -1.39 22.47
CA MET A 314 1.81 -0.31 23.15
C MET A 314 0.32 -0.64 23.34
N ASN A 315 -0.33 -1.26 22.35
CA ASN A 315 -1.73 -1.71 22.51
C ASN A 315 -1.83 -2.82 23.57
N GLU A 316 -0.94 -3.82 23.53
CA GLU A 316 -0.89 -4.89 24.53
C GLU A 316 -0.62 -4.35 25.94
N LEU A 317 0.18 -3.29 26.06
CA LEU A 317 0.38 -2.62 27.35
C LEU A 317 -0.89 -1.97 27.86
N ILE A 318 -1.61 -1.21 27.00
CA ILE A 318 -2.88 -0.57 27.35
C ILE A 318 -3.90 -1.62 27.79
N GLU A 319 -3.97 -2.78 27.10
CA GLU A 319 -4.83 -3.91 27.50
C GLU A 319 -4.45 -4.45 28.87
N ARG A 320 -3.15 -4.69 29.14
CA ARG A 320 -2.65 -5.13 30.46
C ARG A 320 -2.91 -4.11 31.58
N MET A 321 -3.06 -2.85 31.23
CA MET A 321 -3.45 -1.79 32.18
C MET A 321 -4.96 -1.71 32.42
N GLY A 322 -5.75 -2.65 31.85
CA GLY A 322 -7.20 -2.70 32.04
C GLY A 322 -8.00 -1.71 31.19
N LEU A 323 -7.37 -1.09 30.19
CA LEU A 323 -7.97 -0.05 29.32
C LEU A 323 -8.32 -0.57 27.92
N ALA A 324 -8.48 -1.89 27.76
CA ALA A 324 -8.91 -2.48 26.49
C ALA A 324 -10.23 -1.83 26.00
N GLY A 325 -10.25 -1.38 24.76
CA GLY A 325 -11.42 -0.71 24.18
C GLY A 325 -11.71 0.72 24.69
N GLN A 326 -10.98 1.21 25.70
CA GLN A 326 -11.14 2.55 26.27
C GLN A 326 -10.08 3.52 25.79
N ALA A 327 -8.88 3.04 25.51
CA ALA A 327 -7.78 3.84 25.00
C ALA A 327 -7.00 3.10 23.91
N THR A 328 -6.36 3.87 23.03
CA THR A 328 -5.40 3.37 22.04
C THR A 328 -4.25 4.36 21.91
N PRO A 329 -3.05 3.95 21.46
CA PRO A 329 -1.96 4.89 21.21
C PRO A 329 -2.35 6.02 20.24
N HIS A 330 -3.21 5.73 19.25
CA HIS A 330 -3.72 6.75 18.34
C HIS A 330 -4.77 7.66 19.00
N GLY A 331 -5.57 7.12 19.93
CA GLY A 331 -6.60 7.87 20.66
C GLY A 331 -6.03 8.98 21.56
N PHE A 332 -4.76 8.88 22.00
CA PHE A 332 -4.13 9.94 22.79
C PHE A 332 -4.01 11.28 22.06
N ARG A 333 -4.02 11.28 20.73
CA ARG A 333 -4.09 12.51 19.93
C ARG A 333 -5.44 13.21 20.12
N ALA A 334 -6.53 12.46 20.20
CA ALA A 334 -7.85 12.99 20.54
C ALA A 334 -7.90 13.45 22.01
N THR A 335 -7.26 12.72 22.94
CA THR A 335 -7.12 13.11 24.35
C THR A 335 -6.45 14.50 24.45
N PHE A 336 -5.32 14.68 23.77
CA PHE A 336 -4.62 15.98 23.70
C PHE A 336 -5.51 17.08 23.10
N ARG A 337 -6.13 16.81 21.93
CA ARG A 337 -6.99 17.80 21.25
C ARG A 337 -8.18 18.22 22.10
N ASN A 338 -8.83 17.26 22.76
CA ASN A 338 -9.97 17.53 23.64
C ASN A 338 -9.55 18.35 24.85
N TRP A 339 -8.39 18.03 25.46
CA TRP A 339 -7.83 18.84 26.52
C TRP A 339 -7.57 20.29 26.05
N ALA A 340 -6.89 20.48 24.92
CA ALA A 340 -6.55 21.79 24.42
C ALA A 340 -7.77 22.64 24.07
N ASN A 341 -8.80 22.02 23.49
CA ASN A 341 -10.08 22.67 23.18
C ASN A 341 -10.88 23.05 24.44
N ALA A 342 -10.67 22.36 25.55
CA ALA A 342 -11.31 22.68 26.82
C ALA A 342 -10.64 23.84 27.57
N GLN A 343 -9.43 24.25 27.15
CA GLN A 343 -8.72 25.34 27.83
C GLN A 343 -9.29 26.71 27.39
N THR A 344 -9.66 27.53 28.37
CA THR A 344 -10.15 28.90 28.14
C THR A 344 -9.33 29.91 28.91
N ARG A 345 -9.34 31.16 28.48
CA ARG A 345 -8.83 32.35 29.22
C ARG A 345 -9.89 32.82 30.20
N ALA A 346 -9.51 33.77 31.04
CA ALA A 346 -10.43 34.37 32.02
C ALA A 346 -11.65 35.06 31.39
N ASP A 347 -11.51 35.51 30.14
CA ASP A 347 -12.57 36.13 29.33
C ASP A 347 -13.48 35.12 28.63
N GLY A 348 -13.29 33.82 28.86
CA GLY A 348 -14.05 32.74 28.20
C GLY A 348 -13.56 32.38 26.78
N SER A 349 -12.63 33.14 26.20
CA SER A 349 -12.08 32.81 24.86
C SER A 349 -11.20 31.58 24.92
N LYS A 350 -11.02 30.92 23.75
CA LYS A 350 -10.12 29.76 23.63
C LYS A 350 -8.68 30.19 23.96
N ARG A 351 -8.01 29.38 24.80
CA ARG A 351 -6.62 29.61 25.18
C ARG A 351 -5.65 29.40 24.03
N PHE A 352 -5.91 28.40 23.22
CA PHE A 352 -5.06 27.97 22.10
C PHE A 352 -5.78 28.14 20.79
N ASP A 353 -5.06 28.55 19.75
CA ASP A 353 -5.57 28.69 18.40
C ASP A 353 -5.83 27.32 17.78
N GLY A 354 -6.95 27.16 17.06
CA GLY A 354 -7.35 25.89 16.47
C GLY A 354 -6.39 25.41 15.39
N GLN A 355 -5.80 26.33 14.65
CA GLN A 355 -4.83 26.06 13.60
C GLN A 355 -3.53 25.51 14.18
N ASP A 356 -3.02 26.13 15.26
CA ASP A 356 -1.83 25.64 15.95
C ASP A 356 -2.04 24.24 16.51
N LEU A 357 -3.27 23.87 16.94
CA LEU A 357 -3.63 22.51 17.34
C LEU A 357 -3.58 21.51 16.18
N GLU A 358 -4.08 21.87 15.00
CA GLU A 358 -4.00 21.03 13.81
C GLU A 358 -2.53 20.81 13.40
N PHE A 359 -1.67 21.82 13.57
CA PHE A 359 -0.23 21.69 13.34
C PHE A 359 0.47 20.80 14.35
N CYS A 360 0.13 20.88 15.63
CA CYS A 360 0.63 19.93 16.63
C CYS A 360 0.32 18.48 16.23
N LEU A 361 -0.81 18.28 15.55
CA LEU A 361 -1.27 16.96 15.09
C LEU A 361 -0.79 16.59 13.68
N ALA A 362 0.00 17.42 13.00
CA ALA A 362 0.42 17.20 11.61
C ALA A 362 -0.77 16.87 10.68
N HIS A 363 -1.89 17.58 10.85
CA HIS A 363 -3.01 17.51 9.93
C HIS A 363 -2.75 18.41 8.71
N LYS A 364 -3.25 18.00 7.55
CA LYS A 364 -3.16 18.84 6.35
C LYS A 364 -4.07 20.04 6.51
N ILE A 365 -3.53 21.23 6.29
CA ILE A 365 -4.33 22.40 5.99
C ILE A 365 -4.60 22.40 4.50
N SER A 366 -5.85 22.63 4.13
CA SER A 366 -6.30 22.57 2.73
C SER A 366 -5.72 23.68 1.87
N ASP A 367 -5.29 24.78 2.48
CA ASP A 367 -4.77 25.94 1.77
C ASP A 367 -3.22 25.91 1.70
N LYS A 368 -2.70 25.87 0.46
CA LYS A 368 -1.25 25.87 0.18
C LYS A 368 -0.58 27.20 0.54
N VAL A 369 -1.31 28.30 0.49
CA VAL A 369 -0.80 29.66 0.79
C VAL A 369 -0.55 29.77 2.30
N GLU A 370 -1.48 29.24 3.10
CA GLU A 370 -1.40 29.25 4.55
C GLU A 370 -0.26 28.34 5.08
N ALA A 371 0.03 27.24 4.38
CA ALA A 371 1.16 26.35 4.72
C ALA A 371 2.54 27.03 4.53
N ALA A 372 2.65 28.01 3.66
CA ALA A 372 3.91 28.73 3.38
C ALA A 372 4.23 29.82 4.45
N TYR A 373 3.21 30.32 5.16
CA TYR A 373 3.39 31.34 6.22
C TYR A 373 3.82 30.78 7.58
N LEU A 374 4.07 29.48 7.69
CA LEU A 374 4.23 28.76 8.96
C LEU A 374 5.69 28.40 9.24
N THR A 375 6.47 29.41 9.47
CA THR A 375 7.89 29.34 9.83
C THR A 375 8.08 29.29 11.38
N GLU A 376 9.14 29.84 11.88
CA GLU A 376 9.61 29.76 13.26
C GLU A 376 8.56 30.14 14.33
N THR A 377 7.75 31.18 14.08
CA THR A 377 6.70 31.64 15.02
C THR A 377 5.63 30.58 15.33
N ALA A 378 5.29 29.75 14.38
CA ALA A 378 4.33 28.64 14.60
C ALA A 378 4.96 27.51 15.45
N THR A 379 6.28 27.33 15.38
CA THR A 379 6.99 26.37 16.23
C THR A 379 7.01 26.82 17.68
N GLU A 380 7.23 28.10 17.94
CA GLU A 380 7.19 28.67 19.28
C GLU A 380 5.81 28.57 19.93
N ARG A 381 4.75 28.96 19.21
CA ARG A 381 3.37 28.82 19.72
C ARG A 381 3.04 27.36 20.04
N ARG A 382 3.42 26.39 19.17
CA ARG A 382 3.26 24.97 19.43
C ARG A 382 4.06 24.49 20.64
N ALA A 383 5.28 25.02 20.86
CA ALA A 383 6.08 24.69 22.03
C ALA A 383 5.35 25.07 23.33
N ILE A 384 4.69 26.24 23.37
CA ILE A 384 3.87 26.66 24.50
C ILE A 384 2.72 25.68 24.75
N ILE A 385 2.04 25.23 23.68
CA ILE A 385 0.93 24.28 23.79
C ILE A 385 1.42 22.94 24.31
N MET A 386 2.49 22.40 23.72
CA MET A 386 3.05 21.10 24.10
C MET A 386 3.59 21.09 25.51
N GLN A 387 4.21 22.19 25.95
CA GLN A 387 4.67 22.34 27.33
C GLN A 387 3.48 22.42 28.32
N ALA A 388 2.45 23.18 28.00
CA ALA A 388 1.25 23.28 28.85
C ALA A 388 0.52 21.92 28.96
N TRP A 389 0.48 21.17 27.89
CA TRP A 389 -0.07 19.80 27.90
C TRP A 389 0.74 18.86 28.80
N ALA A 390 2.06 18.87 28.65
CA ALA A 390 2.94 18.03 29.45
C ALA A 390 2.87 18.38 30.93
N ASP A 391 2.85 19.69 31.27
CA ASP A 391 2.69 20.18 32.65
C ASP A 391 1.34 19.75 33.24
N PHE A 392 0.26 19.82 32.47
CA PHE A 392 -1.06 19.31 32.89
C PHE A 392 -1.01 17.79 33.13
N ALA A 393 -0.46 17.04 32.19
CA ALA A 393 -0.47 15.59 32.21
C ALA A 393 0.49 14.99 33.28
N THR A 394 1.44 15.77 33.82
CA THR A 394 2.40 15.34 34.84
C THR A 394 2.19 16.02 36.22
N ARG A 395 1.09 16.76 36.41
CA ARG A 395 0.79 17.37 37.70
C ARG A 395 0.82 16.34 38.84
N ALA A 396 1.32 16.71 39.98
CA ALA A 396 1.08 15.89 41.17
C ALA A 396 -0.43 15.81 41.45
N SER A 397 -0.96 14.59 41.55
CA SER A 397 -2.40 14.39 41.79
C SER A 397 -2.73 14.82 43.21
N ASN A 398 -3.35 15.97 43.36
CA ASN A 398 -4.14 16.26 44.58
C ASN A 398 -5.51 15.52 44.43
N VAL A 399 -5.49 14.20 44.32
CA VAL A 399 -6.71 13.42 44.43
C VAL A 399 -7.03 13.27 45.89
N VAL A 400 -7.84 14.18 46.44
CA VAL A 400 -8.65 13.90 47.62
C VAL A 400 -9.63 12.81 47.16
N GLN A 401 -9.43 11.56 47.62
CA GLN A 401 -10.45 10.53 47.53
C GLN A 401 -11.67 11.06 48.32
N LEU A 402 -12.72 11.48 47.60
CA LEU A 402 -14.03 11.64 48.22
C LEU A 402 -14.44 10.23 48.66
N ARG A 403 -14.22 9.93 49.95
CA ARG A 403 -14.82 8.76 50.58
C ARG A 403 -16.32 8.88 50.38
N GLY A 404 -16.90 7.87 49.72
CA GLY A 404 -18.34 7.77 49.56
C GLY A 404 -19.01 7.88 50.94
N VAL A 405 -19.97 8.77 51.02
CA VAL A 405 -20.94 8.76 52.07
C VAL A 405 -21.79 7.54 51.87
N ALA A 406 -21.83 6.68 52.88
CA ALA A 406 -22.59 5.43 52.93
C ALA A 406 -24.10 5.66 52.73
#